data_2ec94606496dac45982126e226c3941e
#
_entry.id   2ec94606496dac45982126e226c3941e
#
_cell.length_a   1.000
_cell.length_b   1.000
_cell.length_c   1.000
_cell.angle_alpha   90.00
_cell.angle_beta   90.00
_cell.angle_gamma   90.00
#
_symmetry.space_group_name_H-M   'P 1'
#
loop_
_entity.id
_entity.type
_entity.pdbx_description
1 polymer ?
#
loop_
_entity_poly.entity_id
_entity_poly.type
_entity_poly.pdbx_seq_one_letter_code
_entity_poly.pdbx_strand_id
1 'polypeptide(L)'
;MIALIPLFPLIGFLINGSWYAVGQAPAGRKKASAGVTGALATLFIFGSFVVSLMLFLQLHAMPVEDRVIEQTLYHWITVGSFNIDIAFRLDSLNTLFTLVITGIGTLIHLYSIGYMSHDETPGKFFCYLNLFCFAMLMLVLGSSLPILFMGWEGVGLCSYLLIGYWYTDEEKAKAGKKAFIVNRIGDFGFLLGMFLIYWTFGTLDFAQLGHIFASAHGALPAGVEGGVITAIAMLLFVGCMGKSAQIPLYVWLPDAMAGPTPVSALIHAATMVTSGIYMVSRLNFVYSLSPDAMKLVAVVGACTAFFAATIAVVQTDIKKILAYSTVSQLGYMFLGCGVGAYSAGVFHVITHAFFKALMFLGAGSVIHGMHEEQDILKMGGLK
;
A
#
# COMPACT_ATOMS: atom_id res chain seq x y z
N MET A 1 9.94 -15.92 -12.86
CA MET A 1 8.51 -16.09 -12.47
C MET A 1 8.00 -14.94 -11.59
N ILE A 2 8.78 -14.41 -10.63
CA ILE A 2 8.33 -13.32 -9.72
C ILE A 2 7.84 -12.11 -10.52
N ALA A 3 8.53 -11.73 -11.58
CA ALA A 3 8.17 -10.60 -12.43
C ALA A 3 6.75 -10.70 -13.05
N LEU A 4 6.19 -11.89 -13.20
CA LEU A 4 4.83 -12.07 -13.69
C LEU A 4 3.78 -11.49 -12.74
N ILE A 5 4.08 -11.47 -11.43
CA ILE A 5 3.15 -10.96 -10.42
C ILE A 5 2.80 -9.49 -10.68
N PRO A 6 3.77 -8.54 -10.76
CA PRO A 6 3.45 -7.16 -11.09
C PRO A 6 3.12 -6.96 -12.58
N LEU A 7 3.60 -7.82 -13.49
CA LEU A 7 3.39 -7.68 -14.92
C LEU A 7 1.90 -7.85 -15.30
N PHE A 8 1.18 -8.78 -14.70
CA PHE A 8 -0.23 -8.98 -15.01
C PHE A 8 -1.08 -7.72 -14.81
N PRO A 9 -1.11 -7.07 -13.63
CA PRO A 9 -1.90 -5.84 -13.49
C PRO A 9 -1.35 -4.69 -14.35
N LEU A 10 -0.05 -4.65 -14.67
CA LEU A 10 0.48 -3.69 -15.63
C LEU A 10 -0.12 -3.90 -17.03
N ILE A 11 -0.23 -5.15 -17.49
CA ILE A 11 -0.90 -5.46 -18.76
C ILE A 11 -2.37 -5.05 -18.71
N GLY A 12 -3.07 -5.34 -17.61
CA GLY A 12 -4.45 -4.91 -17.40
C GLY A 12 -4.62 -3.39 -17.47
N PHE A 13 -3.69 -2.64 -16.86
CA PHE A 13 -3.61 -1.18 -16.96
C PHE A 13 -3.44 -0.73 -18.40
N LEU A 14 -2.47 -1.29 -19.13
CA LEU A 14 -2.17 -0.90 -20.52
C LEU A 14 -3.35 -1.17 -21.46
N ILE A 15 -4.00 -2.33 -21.36
CA ILE A 15 -5.12 -2.68 -22.21
C ILE A 15 -6.34 -1.79 -21.91
N ASN A 16 -6.75 -1.68 -20.65
CA ASN A 16 -7.89 -0.85 -20.27
C ASN A 16 -7.63 0.64 -20.54
N GLY A 17 -6.40 1.11 -20.30
CA GLY A 17 -5.98 2.49 -20.56
C GLY A 17 -5.98 2.82 -22.05
N SER A 18 -5.42 1.95 -22.88
CA SER A 18 -5.43 2.10 -24.33
C SER A 18 -6.85 2.09 -24.88
N TRP A 19 -7.67 1.17 -24.39
CA TRP A 19 -9.08 1.10 -24.80
C TRP A 19 -9.86 2.36 -24.42
N TYR A 20 -9.64 2.86 -23.19
CA TYR A 20 -10.24 4.13 -22.76
C TYR A 20 -9.78 5.30 -23.62
N ALA A 21 -8.46 5.43 -23.87
CA ALA A 21 -7.90 6.51 -24.67
C ALA A 21 -8.45 6.51 -26.12
N VAL A 22 -8.54 5.34 -26.74
CA VAL A 22 -9.11 5.18 -28.11
C VAL A 22 -10.62 5.43 -28.11
N GLY A 23 -11.33 5.07 -27.04
CA GLY A 23 -12.78 5.28 -26.90
C GLY A 23 -13.20 6.75 -26.73
N GLN A 24 -12.26 7.63 -26.36
CA GLN A 24 -12.47 9.09 -26.28
C GLN A 24 -12.33 9.79 -27.65
N ALA A 25 -11.89 9.09 -28.70
CA ALA A 25 -11.80 9.65 -30.06
C ALA A 25 -13.18 10.03 -30.59
N PRO A 26 -13.31 11.11 -31.44
CA PRO A 26 -14.59 11.68 -31.79
C PRO A 26 -15.47 10.71 -32.56
N ALA A 27 -16.76 10.81 -32.23
CA ALA A 27 -17.95 10.29 -32.93
C ALA A 27 -17.97 8.80 -33.34
N GLY A 28 -18.69 7.97 -32.57
CA GLY A 28 -19.27 6.72 -33.02
C GLY A 28 -18.72 5.43 -32.47
N ARG A 29 -17.67 5.44 -31.62
CA ARG A 29 -17.22 4.20 -30.96
C ARG A 29 -17.95 3.98 -29.64
N LYS A 30 -18.51 2.78 -29.46
CA LYS A 30 -19.16 2.38 -28.20
C LYS A 30 -18.12 2.38 -27.06
N LYS A 31 -18.41 3.11 -25.98
CA LYS A 31 -17.64 3.00 -24.73
C LYS A 31 -17.64 1.55 -24.26
N ALA A 32 -16.50 1.04 -23.80
CA ALA A 32 -16.43 -0.30 -23.23
C ALA A 32 -17.28 -0.36 -21.95
N SER A 33 -18.07 -1.42 -21.81
CA SER A 33 -18.93 -1.60 -20.64
C SER A 33 -18.10 -1.93 -19.38
N ALA A 34 -18.64 -1.61 -18.20
CA ALA A 34 -18.03 -1.98 -16.91
C ALA A 34 -17.81 -3.51 -16.80
N GLY A 35 -18.71 -4.30 -17.39
CA GLY A 35 -18.58 -5.77 -17.41
C GLY A 35 -17.32 -6.24 -18.12
N VAL A 36 -17.04 -5.71 -19.31
CA VAL A 36 -15.87 -6.14 -20.12
C VAL A 36 -14.56 -5.61 -19.52
N THR A 37 -14.48 -4.31 -19.23
CA THR A 37 -13.27 -3.70 -18.67
C THR A 37 -12.96 -4.23 -17.27
N GLY A 38 -14.00 -4.45 -16.45
CA GLY A 38 -13.87 -5.01 -15.13
C GLY A 38 -13.51 -6.49 -15.14
N ALA A 39 -14.12 -7.32 -16.01
CA ALA A 39 -13.75 -8.72 -16.13
C ALA A 39 -12.29 -8.87 -16.57
N LEU A 40 -11.82 -8.07 -17.51
CA LEU A 40 -10.44 -8.06 -17.96
C LEU A 40 -9.49 -7.66 -16.80
N ALA A 41 -9.80 -6.57 -16.12
CA ALA A 41 -8.99 -6.11 -14.97
C ALA A 41 -8.91 -7.16 -13.86
N THR A 42 -10.06 -7.81 -13.56
CA THR A 42 -10.14 -8.89 -12.56
C THR A 42 -9.33 -10.11 -12.98
N LEU A 43 -9.37 -10.49 -14.26
CA LEU A 43 -8.62 -11.62 -14.79
C LEU A 43 -7.09 -11.42 -14.58
N PHE A 44 -6.58 -10.22 -14.85
CA PHE A 44 -5.16 -9.96 -14.68
C PHE A 44 -4.72 -9.97 -13.22
N ILE A 45 -5.47 -9.35 -12.30
CA ILE A 45 -5.10 -9.42 -10.89
C ILE A 45 -5.26 -10.84 -10.32
N PHE A 46 -6.25 -11.59 -10.78
CA PHE A 46 -6.40 -13.01 -10.44
C PHE A 46 -5.22 -13.85 -10.97
N GLY A 47 -4.73 -13.57 -12.18
CA GLY A 47 -3.50 -14.18 -12.70
C GLY A 47 -2.30 -13.93 -11.79
N SER A 48 -2.15 -12.69 -11.27
CA SER A 48 -1.14 -12.39 -10.25
C SER A 48 -1.32 -13.21 -8.97
N PHE A 49 -2.56 -13.40 -8.51
CA PHE A 49 -2.85 -14.21 -7.34
C PHE A 49 -2.46 -15.66 -7.53
N VAL A 50 -2.78 -16.24 -8.68
CA VAL A 50 -2.41 -17.64 -9.01
C VAL A 50 -0.89 -17.82 -8.98
N VAL A 51 -0.14 -16.92 -9.63
CA VAL A 51 1.34 -16.97 -9.62
C VAL A 51 1.88 -16.77 -8.20
N SER A 52 1.31 -15.85 -7.43
CA SER A 52 1.70 -15.61 -6.04
C SER A 52 1.47 -16.84 -5.16
N LEU A 53 0.34 -17.54 -5.36
CA LEU A 53 0.04 -18.78 -4.64
C LEU A 53 1.00 -19.91 -5.02
N MET A 54 1.31 -20.06 -6.32
CA MET A 54 2.28 -21.06 -6.77
C MET A 54 3.67 -20.83 -6.14
N LEU A 55 4.12 -19.59 -6.13
CA LEU A 55 5.41 -19.22 -5.54
C LEU A 55 5.41 -19.35 -4.01
N PHE A 56 4.30 -19.06 -3.34
CA PHE A 56 4.13 -19.33 -1.92
C PHE A 56 4.28 -20.82 -1.60
N LEU A 57 3.62 -21.69 -2.35
CA LEU A 57 3.73 -23.13 -2.16
C LEU A 57 5.16 -23.64 -2.42
N GLN A 58 5.82 -23.09 -3.44
CA GLN A 58 7.24 -23.38 -3.71
C GLN A 58 8.13 -22.95 -2.54
N LEU A 59 7.96 -21.71 -2.05
CA LEU A 59 8.73 -21.16 -0.93
C LEU A 59 8.50 -21.95 0.36
N HIS A 60 7.25 -22.38 0.60
CA HIS A 60 6.89 -23.15 1.78
C HIS A 60 7.54 -24.55 1.79
N ALA A 61 7.75 -25.14 0.61
CA ALA A 61 8.42 -26.43 0.47
C ALA A 61 9.95 -26.35 0.67
N MET A 62 10.54 -25.16 0.65
CA MET A 62 11.98 -24.96 0.87
C MET A 62 12.31 -24.97 2.37
N PRO A 63 13.55 -25.37 2.75
CA PRO A 63 14.06 -25.18 4.12
C PRO A 63 13.92 -23.72 4.57
N VAL A 64 13.69 -23.50 5.86
CA VAL A 64 13.41 -22.14 6.40
C VAL A 64 14.54 -21.16 6.07
N GLU A 65 15.78 -21.64 6.08
CA GLU A 65 17.01 -20.86 5.85
C GLU A 65 17.13 -20.39 4.40
N ASP A 66 16.57 -21.16 3.46
CA ASP A 66 16.67 -20.92 2.01
C ASP A 66 15.43 -20.25 1.40
N ARG A 67 14.48 -19.81 2.22
CA ARG A 67 13.19 -19.23 1.76
C ARG A 67 13.36 -17.84 1.20
N VAL A 68 14.18 -17.70 0.18
CA VAL A 68 14.37 -16.47 -0.59
C VAL A 68 14.50 -16.83 -2.07
N ILE A 69 13.75 -16.15 -2.92
CA ILE A 69 13.87 -16.24 -4.38
C ILE A 69 14.11 -14.82 -4.89
N GLU A 70 15.20 -14.62 -5.63
CA GLU A 70 15.52 -13.33 -6.25
C GLU A 70 15.51 -13.43 -7.76
N GLN A 71 15.09 -12.37 -8.42
CA GLN A 71 15.06 -12.25 -9.87
C GLN A 71 15.46 -10.85 -10.29
N THR A 72 16.68 -10.68 -10.81
CA THR A 72 17.11 -9.45 -11.48
C THR A 72 16.56 -9.44 -12.90
N LEU A 73 15.96 -8.32 -13.30
CA LEU A 73 15.44 -8.11 -14.66
C LEU A 73 16.48 -7.40 -15.53
N TYR A 74 17.01 -6.28 -15.05
CA TYR A 74 18.09 -5.56 -15.70
C TYR A 74 18.77 -4.58 -14.76
N HIS A 75 20.00 -4.19 -15.11
CA HIS A 75 20.76 -3.17 -14.39
C HIS A 75 20.30 -1.78 -14.85
N TRP A 76 19.67 -1.02 -13.95
CA TRP A 76 19.05 0.26 -14.29
C TRP A 76 20.05 1.42 -14.20
N ILE A 77 20.70 1.59 -13.06
CA ILE A 77 21.68 2.64 -12.83
C ILE A 77 22.98 2.00 -12.36
N THR A 78 24.07 2.23 -13.09
CA THR A 78 25.40 1.75 -12.72
C THR A 78 26.38 2.90 -12.88
N VAL A 79 26.87 3.45 -11.75
CA VAL A 79 27.82 4.55 -11.72
C VAL A 79 28.89 4.27 -10.66
N GLY A 80 30.07 3.84 -11.09
CA GLY A 80 31.13 3.42 -10.16
C GLY A 80 30.70 2.26 -9.27
N SER A 81 30.71 2.45 -7.98
CA SER A 81 30.20 1.46 -6.98
C SER A 81 28.69 1.54 -6.73
N PHE A 82 28.02 2.57 -7.24
CA PHE A 82 26.59 2.73 -7.08
C PHE A 82 25.82 1.95 -8.14
N ASN A 83 25.10 0.91 -7.72
CA ASN A 83 24.30 0.07 -8.59
C ASN A 83 22.86 0.00 -8.08
N ILE A 84 21.91 0.24 -8.99
CA ILE A 84 20.48 0.01 -8.76
C ILE A 84 19.97 -0.90 -9.86
N ASP A 85 19.53 -2.07 -9.48
CA ASP A 85 18.93 -3.05 -10.36
C ASP A 85 17.41 -3.02 -10.26
N ILE A 86 16.70 -3.18 -11.37
CA ILE A 86 15.29 -3.57 -11.34
C ILE A 86 15.27 -5.07 -11.03
N ALA A 87 15.13 -5.37 -9.76
CA ALA A 87 15.15 -6.72 -9.25
C ALA A 87 14.03 -6.94 -8.24
N PHE A 88 13.51 -8.14 -8.21
CA PHE A 88 12.47 -8.58 -7.30
C PHE A 88 13.00 -9.66 -6.36
N ARG A 89 12.59 -9.55 -5.12
CA ARG A 89 12.87 -10.51 -4.06
C ARG A 89 11.55 -11.03 -3.52
N LEU A 90 11.47 -12.34 -3.31
CA LEU A 90 10.36 -13.01 -2.67
C LEU A 90 10.88 -13.79 -1.47
N ASP A 91 10.42 -13.43 -0.28
CA ASP A 91 10.70 -14.11 0.99
C ASP A 91 9.42 -14.26 1.83
N SER A 92 9.54 -14.78 3.03
CA SER A 92 8.38 -15.08 3.89
C SER A 92 7.53 -13.85 4.20
N LEU A 93 8.14 -12.65 4.37
CA LEU A 93 7.41 -11.43 4.68
C LEU A 93 6.60 -10.94 3.48
N ASN A 94 7.27 -10.70 2.35
CA ASN A 94 6.59 -10.09 1.21
C ASN A 94 5.67 -11.05 0.47
N THR A 95 5.87 -12.37 0.59
CA THR A 95 4.93 -13.36 0.07
C THR A 95 3.55 -13.22 0.71
N LEU A 96 3.48 -13.01 2.04
CA LEU A 96 2.22 -12.79 2.74
C LEU A 96 1.51 -11.52 2.23
N PHE A 97 2.24 -10.41 2.13
CA PHE A 97 1.68 -9.18 1.56
C PHE A 97 1.21 -9.37 0.12
N THR A 98 1.99 -10.05 -0.70
CA THR A 98 1.66 -10.29 -2.11
C THR A 98 0.37 -11.12 -2.26
N LEU A 99 0.18 -12.17 -1.45
CA LEU A 99 -1.05 -12.97 -1.43
C LEU A 99 -2.26 -12.13 -1.02
N VAL A 100 -2.11 -11.29 0.01
CA VAL A 100 -3.20 -10.42 0.49
C VAL A 100 -3.57 -9.38 -0.56
N ILE A 101 -2.57 -8.70 -1.16
CA ILE A 101 -2.78 -7.68 -2.19
C ILE A 101 -3.49 -8.28 -3.40
N THR A 102 -3.03 -9.40 -3.90
CA THR A 102 -3.57 -10.01 -5.12
C THR A 102 -4.90 -10.72 -4.87
N GLY A 103 -5.05 -11.42 -3.74
CA GLY A 103 -6.27 -12.13 -3.39
C GLY A 103 -7.43 -11.18 -3.07
N ILE A 104 -7.26 -10.29 -2.11
CA ILE A 104 -8.28 -9.30 -1.76
C ILE A 104 -8.48 -8.31 -2.91
N GLY A 105 -7.40 -7.92 -3.60
CA GLY A 105 -7.47 -7.11 -4.80
C GLY A 105 -8.39 -7.72 -5.87
N THR A 106 -8.32 -9.03 -6.10
CA THR A 106 -9.21 -9.75 -7.03
C THR A 106 -10.68 -9.62 -6.62
N LEU A 107 -10.99 -9.82 -5.33
CA LEU A 107 -12.36 -9.70 -4.82
C LEU A 107 -12.89 -8.26 -4.95
N ILE A 108 -12.04 -7.26 -4.69
CA ILE A 108 -12.41 -5.85 -4.85
C ILE A 108 -12.67 -5.51 -6.33
N HIS A 109 -11.84 -6.01 -7.26
CA HIS A 109 -12.06 -5.82 -8.69
C HIS A 109 -13.38 -6.45 -9.13
N LEU A 110 -13.67 -7.67 -8.67
CA LEU A 110 -14.92 -8.37 -8.98
C LEU A 110 -16.14 -7.58 -8.47
N TYR A 111 -16.11 -7.13 -7.21
CA TYR A 111 -17.17 -6.28 -6.64
C TYR A 111 -17.36 -4.98 -7.44
N SER A 112 -16.26 -4.38 -7.89
CA SER A 112 -16.25 -3.11 -8.62
C SER A 112 -17.00 -3.20 -9.95
N ILE A 113 -17.14 -4.39 -10.56
CA ILE A 113 -17.91 -4.57 -11.82
C ILE A 113 -19.37 -4.15 -11.59
N GLY A 114 -19.98 -4.61 -10.52
CA GLY A 114 -21.35 -4.24 -10.16
C GLY A 114 -21.44 -2.78 -9.68
N TYR A 115 -20.52 -2.36 -8.82
CA TYR A 115 -20.54 -1.02 -8.23
C TYR A 115 -20.40 0.09 -9.28
N MET A 116 -19.53 -0.09 -10.28
CA MET A 116 -19.26 0.90 -11.34
C MET A 116 -20.09 0.68 -12.60
N SER A 117 -21.14 -0.15 -12.54
CA SER A 117 -21.94 -0.49 -13.74
C SER A 117 -22.66 0.72 -14.36
N HIS A 118 -22.99 1.71 -13.55
CA HIS A 118 -23.67 2.94 -13.97
C HIS A 118 -22.73 4.14 -14.18
N ASP A 119 -21.42 3.98 -13.94
CA ASP A 119 -20.42 5.05 -14.14
C ASP A 119 -20.20 5.35 -15.62
N GLU A 120 -19.90 6.60 -15.94
CA GLU A 120 -19.68 7.03 -17.33
C GLU A 120 -18.36 6.53 -17.92
N THR A 121 -17.35 6.26 -17.06
CA THR A 121 -15.98 5.96 -17.50
C THR A 121 -15.37 4.75 -16.78
N PRO A 122 -16.05 3.59 -16.74
CA PRO A 122 -15.57 2.43 -15.98
C PRO A 122 -14.19 1.94 -16.44
N GLY A 123 -13.86 2.08 -17.73
CA GLY A 123 -12.55 1.71 -18.27
C GLY A 123 -11.40 2.51 -17.63
N LYS A 124 -11.60 3.82 -17.37
CA LYS A 124 -10.64 4.65 -16.64
C LYS A 124 -10.48 4.16 -15.20
N PHE A 125 -11.57 3.81 -14.55
CA PHE A 125 -11.55 3.30 -13.18
C PHE A 125 -10.72 2.01 -13.05
N PHE A 126 -11.03 1.00 -13.87
CA PHE A 126 -10.31 -0.28 -13.84
C PHE A 126 -8.85 -0.17 -14.29
N CYS A 127 -8.56 0.78 -15.20
CA CYS A 127 -7.20 1.15 -15.56
C CYS A 127 -6.41 1.61 -14.32
N TYR A 128 -6.93 2.56 -13.55
CA TYR A 128 -6.28 3.08 -12.36
C TYR A 128 -6.19 2.03 -11.23
N LEU A 129 -7.18 1.16 -11.10
CA LEU A 129 -7.19 0.10 -10.12
C LEU A 129 -6.06 -0.92 -10.37
N ASN A 130 -5.88 -1.34 -11.63
CA ASN A 130 -4.77 -2.22 -12.02
C ASN A 130 -3.40 -1.53 -11.84
N LEU A 131 -3.27 -0.25 -12.21
CA LEU A 131 -2.04 0.51 -12.00
C LEU A 131 -1.68 0.59 -10.52
N PHE A 132 -2.68 0.77 -9.66
CA PHE A 132 -2.47 0.79 -8.21
C PHE A 132 -1.94 -0.56 -7.70
N CYS A 133 -2.53 -1.67 -8.14
CA CYS A 133 -2.05 -3.00 -7.78
C CYS A 133 -0.63 -3.26 -8.29
N PHE A 134 -0.30 -2.84 -9.52
CA PHE A 134 1.06 -2.89 -10.05
C PHE A 134 2.04 -2.13 -9.15
N ALA A 135 1.74 -0.87 -8.83
CA ALA A 135 2.60 -0.04 -7.99
C ALA A 135 2.80 -0.65 -6.59
N MET A 136 1.73 -1.20 -5.99
CA MET A 136 1.83 -1.84 -4.69
C MET A 136 2.67 -3.13 -4.73
N LEU A 137 2.57 -3.91 -5.79
CA LEU A 137 3.39 -5.11 -5.99
C LEU A 137 4.87 -4.74 -6.24
N MET A 138 5.14 -3.64 -6.96
CA MET A 138 6.50 -3.10 -7.07
C MET A 138 7.07 -2.72 -5.70
N LEU A 139 6.26 -2.11 -4.83
CA LEU A 139 6.66 -1.72 -3.48
C LEU A 139 7.08 -2.94 -2.64
N VAL A 140 6.25 -3.98 -2.60
CA VAL A 140 6.49 -5.14 -1.72
C VAL A 140 7.50 -6.14 -2.28
N LEU A 141 7.63 -6.25 -3.60
CA LEU A 141 8.55 -7.19 -4.24
C LEU A 141 9.94 -6.60 -4.52
N GLY A 142 10.10 -5.28 -4.46
CA GLY A 142 11.39 -4.64 -4.72
C GLY A 142 12.50 -5.19 -3.84
N SER A 143 13.65 -5.53 -4.45
CA SER A 143 14.84 -6.05 -3.75
C SER A 143 15.64 -4.97 -3.05
N SER A 144 15.36 -3.69 -3.33
CA SER A 144 16.10 -2.55 -2.82
C SER A 144 15.20 -1.39 -2.44
N LEU A 145 15.72 -0.47 -1.61
CA LEU A 145 15.01 0.74 -1.19
C LEU A 145 14.57 1.62 -2.38
N PRO A 146 15.36 1.83 -3.46
CA PRO A 146 14.90 2.58 -4.62
C PRO A 146 13.71 1.95 -5.34
N ILE A 147 13.67 0.62 -5.50
CA ILE A 147 12.55 -0.06 -6.14
C ILE A 147 11.31 -0.04 -5.23
N LEU A 148 11.49 -0.24 -3.92
CA LEU A 148 10.42 -0.05 -2.95
C LEU A 148 9.87 1.38 -3.04
N PHE A 149 10.74 2.40 -3.10
CA PHE A 149 10.35 3.80 -3.18
C PHE A 149 9.64 4.12 -4.50
N MET A 150 10.04 3.54 -5.62
CA MET A 150 9.33 3.68 -6.90
C MET A 150 7.87 3.19 -6.79
N GLY A 151 7.66 2.04 -6.15
CA GLY A 151 6.31 1.56 -5.84
C GLY A 151 5.57 2.45 -4.85
N TRP A 152 6.28 2.98 -3.85
CA TRP A 152 5.78 3.91 -2.83
C TRP A 152 5.22 5.21 -3.42
N GLU A 153 5.93 5.77 -4.38
CA GLU A 153 5.49 6.93 -5.16
C GLU A 153 4.34 6.58 -6.10
N GLY A 154 4.43 5.40 -6.73
CA GLY A 154 3.39 4.88 -7.62
C GLY A 154 2.03 4.74 -6.93
N VAL A 155 1.97 4.17 -5.72
CA VAL A 155 0.70 4.08 -4.96
C VAL A 155 0.22 5.46 -4.53
N GLY A 156 1.12 6.42 -4.26
CA GLY A 156 0.79 7.82 -3.99
C GLY A 156 0.09 8.48 -5.18
N LEU A 157 0.64 8.34 -6.38
CA LEU A 157 0.05 8.83 -7.62
C LEU A 157 -1.31 8.17 -7.89
N CYS A 158 -1.39 6.85 -7.79
CA CYS A 158 -2.64 6.13 -8.01
C CYS A 158 -3.73 6.52 -7.01
N SER A 159 -3.36 6.77 -5.74
CA SER A 159 -4.31 7.24 -4.73
C SER A 159 -4.87 8.63 -5.09
N TYR A 160 -4.02 9.54 -5.57
CA TYR A 160 -4.47 10.85 -6.08
C TYR A 160 -5.50 10.69 -7.21
N LEU A 161 -5.20 9.84 -8.20
CA LEU A 161 -6.08 9.60 -9.36
C LEU A 161 -7.41 8.92 -8.97
N LEU A 162 -7.38 8.05 -7.96
CA LEU A 162 -8.55 7.28 -7.52
C LEU A 162 -9.40 8.04 -6.50
N ILE A 163 -8.80 8.78 -5.57
CA ILE A 163 -9.55 9.64 -4.62
C ILE A 163 -10.23 10.77 -5.39
N GLY A 164 -9.50 11.42 -6.29
CA GLY A 164 -10.00 12.46 -7.19
C GLY A 164 -10.65 11.90 -8.47
N TYR A 165 -11.17 10.67 -8.47
CA TYR A 165 -11.69 10.03 -9.68
C TYR A 165 -12.78 10.86 -10.38
N TRP A 166 -13.71 11.41 -9.60
CA TRP A 166 -14.74 12.35 -10.07
C TRP A 166 -14.23 13.80 -9.98
N TYR A 167 -13.16 14.11 -10.71
CA TYR A 167 -12.40 15.37 -10.64
C TYR A 167 -13.18 16.61 -11.10
N THR A 168 -14.33 16.44 -11.75
CA THR A 168 -15.25 17.52 -12.08
C THR A 168 -15.92 18.13 -10.83
N ASP A 169 -15.99 17.38 -9.74
CA ASP A 169 -16.37 17.84 -8.43
C ASP A 169 -15.13 18.40 -7.71
N GLU A 170 -15.16 19.72 -7.45
CA GLU A 170 -14.01 20.44 -6.90
C GLU A 170 -13.59 19.91 -5.51
N GLU A 171 -14.55 19.51 -4.67
CA GLU A 171 -14.26 18.98 -3.33
C GLU A 171 -13.54 17.61 -3.42
N LYS A 172 -13.92 16.76 -4.34
CA LYS A 172 -13.25 15.47 -4.56
C LYS A 172 -11.87 15.66 -5.18
N ALA A 173 -11.70 16.63 -6.08
CA ALA A 173 -10.40 16.99 -6.63
C ALA A 173 -9.46 17.54 -5.53
N LYS A 174 -9.96 18.40 -4.63
CA LYS A 174 -9.22 18.91 -3.46
C LYS A 174 -8.81 17.77 -2.52
N ALA A 175 -9.68 16.81 -2.27
CA ALA A 175 -9.38 15.65 -1.43
C ALA A 175 -8.23 14.81 -1.99
N GLY A 176 -8.24 14.53 -3.30
CA GLY A 176 -7.13 13.86 -3.97
C GLY A 176 -5.81 14.65 -3.85
N LYS A 177 -5.85 15.94 -4.13
CA LYS A 177 -4.69 16.84 -4.00
C LYS A 177 -4.13 16.88 -2.56
N LYS A 178 -5.02 16.95 -1.55
CA LYS A 178 -4.61 16.91 -0.14
C LYS A 178 -3.90 15.62 0.20
N ALA A 179 -4.46 14.47 -0.21
CA ALA A 179 -3.85 13.17 0.01
C ALA A 179 -2.45 13.11 -0.61
N PHE A 180 -2.28 13.57 -1.86
CA PHE A 180 -0.99 13.58 -2.53
C PHE A 180 0.05 14.46 -1.81
N ILE A 181 -0.31 15.69 -1.44
CA ILE A 181 0.62 16.64 -0.80
C ILE A 181 1.05 16.17 0.59
N VAL A 182 0.10 15.71 1.42
CA VAL A 182 0.41 15.26 2.78
C VAL A 182 1.32 14.02 2.75
N ASN A 183 1.07 13.09 1.83
CA ASN A 183 1.94 11.94 1.64
C ASN A 183 3.34 12.37 1.19
N ARG A 184 3.46 13.38 0.31
CA ARG A 184 4.76 13.89 -0.16
C ARG A 184 5.63 14.47 0.96
N ILE A 185 5.02 15.06 1.99
CA ILE A 185 5.76 15.50 3.19
C ILE A 185 6.42 14.29 3.88
N GLY A 186 5.70 13.18 4.01
CA GLY A 186 6.27 11.93 4.52
C GLY A 186 7.37 11.36 3.62
N ASP A 187 7.13 11.36 2.30
CA ASP A 187 8.06 10.83 1.30
C ASP A 187 9.40 11.56 1.31
N PHE A 188 9.42 12.85 1.64
CA PHE A 188 10.66 13.62 1.84
C PHE A 188 11.51 13.05 2.99
N GLY A 189 10.89 12.72 4.12
CA GLY A 189 11.58 12.04 5.22
C GLY A 189 12.15 10.68 4.81
N PHE A 190 11.38 9.90 4.04
CA PHE A 190 11.85 8.63 3.50
C PHE A 190 13.11 8.80 2.63
N LEU A 191 13.11 9.78 1.71
CA LEU A 191 14.24 10.07 0.83
C LEU A 191 15.50 10.43 1.63
N LEU A 192 15.37 11.28 2.66
CA LEU A 192 16.50 11.63 3.51
C LEU A 192 17.05 10.41 4.27
N GLY A 193 16.17 9.54 4.77
CA GLY A 193 16.56 8.29 5.40
C GLY A 193 17.29 7.35 4.43
N MET A 194 16.80 7.23 3.20
CA MET A 194 17.44 6.43 2.16
C MET A 194 18.83 6.99 1.76
N PHE A 195 18.96 8.29 1.62
CA PHE A 195 20.27 8.93 1.35
C PHE A 195 21.26 8.70 2.49
N LEU A 196 20.79 8.79 3.74
CA LEU A 196 21.64 8.55 4.90
C LEU A 196 22.08 7.09 4.99
N ILE A 197 21.20 6.13 4.63
CA ILE A 197 21.57 4.70 4.50
C ILE A 197 22.69 4.53 3.47
N TYR A 198 22.53 5.09 2.29
CA TYR A 198 23.57 4.99 1.25
C TYR A 198 24.89 5.61 1.68
N TRP A 199 24.83 6.81 2.28
CA TRP A 199 26.02 7.49 2.80
C TRP A 199 26.75 6.65 3.86
N THR A 200 26.02 5.94 4.70
CA THR A 200 26.59 5.17 5.83
C THR A 200 27.09 3.79 5.40
N PHE A 201 26.33 3.10 4.56
CA PHE A 201 26.57 1.68 4.23
C PHE A 201 27.05 1.43 2.79
N GLY A 202 26.99 2.43 1.92
CA GLY A 202 27.38 2.30 0.51
C GLY A 202 26.43 1.47 -0.34
N THR A 203 25.30 1.00 0.21
CA THR A 203 24.33 0.16 -0.48
C THR A 203 22.91 0.48 -0.07
N LEU A 204 21.94 0.22 -0.97
CA LEU A 204 20.49 0.32 -0.74
C LEU A 204 19.77 -1.02 -0.96
N ASP A 205 20.51 -2.08 -1.24
CA ASP A 205 20.00 -3.43 -1.45
C ASP A 205 19.70 -4.12 -0.11
N PHE A 206 18.52 -4.76 -0.01
CA PHE A 206 18.08 -5.37 1.25
C PHE A 206 18.91 -6.59 1.66
N ALA A 207 19.42 -7.37 0.71
CA ALA A 207 20.25 -8.53 1.03
C ALA A 207 21.62 -8.06 1.57
N GLN A 208 22.23 -7.07 0.91
CA GLN A 208 23.52 -6.52 1.34
C GLN A 208 23.39 -5.83 2.71
N LEU A 209 22.36 -5.02 2.92
CA LEU A 209 22.08 -4.43 4.23
C LEU A 209 21.85 -5.52 5.29
N GLY A 210 21.05 -6.53 5.00
CA GLY A 210 20.85 -7.66 5.89
C GLY A 210 22.17 -8.36 6.28
N HIS A 211 23.08 -8.55 5.35
CA HIS A 211 24.41 -9.11 5.63
C HIS A 211 25.27 -8.22 6.53
N ILE A 212 25.28 -6.90 6.29
CA ILE A 212 26.01 -5.94 7.13
C ILE A 212 25.52 -6.01 8.58
N PHE A 213 24.22 -6.01 8.80
CA PHE A 213 23.64 -6.07 10.14
C PHE A 213 23.77 -7.46 10.78
N ALA A 214 23.66 -8.53 10.02
CA ALA A 214 23.83 -9.89 10.53
C ALA A 214 25.27 -10.15 10.98
N SER A 215 26.27 -9.64 10.25
CA SER A 215 27.68 -9.76 10.61
C SER A 215 28.06 -9.00 11.88
N ALA A 216 27.25 -8.03 12.30
CA ALA A 216 27.42 -7.29 13.54
C ALA A 216 26.88 -8.03 14.80
N HIS A 217 26.25 -9.21 14.62
CA HIS A 217 25.76 -10.08 15.70
C HIS A 217 24.89 -9.36 16.74
N GLY A 218 24.01 -8.46 16.31
CA GLY A 218 23.13 -7.69 17.20
C GLY A 218 23.77 -6.44 17.84
N ALA A 219 25.02 -6.13 17.50
CA ALA A 219 25.68 -4.88 17.83
C ALA A 219 25.53 -3.86 16.69
N LEU A 220 26.05 -2.66 16.89
CA LEU A 220 26.14 -1.66 15.80
C LEU A 220 27.18 -2.13 14.77
N PRO A 221 26.92 -1.95 13.46
CA PRO A 221 27.93 -2.19 12.43
C PRO A 221 29.20 -1.37 12.68
N ALA A 222 30.36 -1.94 12.34
CA ALA A 222 31.65 -1.33 12.60
C ALA A 222 31.75 0.10 12.01
N GLY A 223 32.18 1.04 12.86
CA GLY A 223 32.34 2.45 12.45
C GLY A 223 31.05 3.26 12.37
N VAL A 224 29.91 2.68 12.76
CA VAL A 224 28.60 3.38 12.73
C VAL A 224 28.18 3.77 14.16
N GLU A 225 27.85 5.04 14.33
CA GLU A 225 27.34 5.55 15.61
C GLU A 225 25.85 5.24 15.77
N GLY A 226 25.40 4.95 17.00
CA GLY A 226 24.00 4.68 17.30
C GLY A 226 23.06 5.85 16.94
N GLY A 227 23.55 7.09 17.02
CA GLY A 227 22.82 8.28 16.60
C GLY A 227 22.45 8.27 15.11
N VAL A 228 23.33 7.74 14.25
CA VAL A 228 23.08 7.63 12.80
C VAL A 228 21.98 6.60 12.53
N ILE A 229 22.02 5.44 13.18
CA ILE A 229 20.97 4.42 13.07
C ILE A 229 19.62 4.98 13.52
N THR A 230 19.61 5.72 14.64
CA THR A 230 18.41 6.37 15.14
C THR A 230 17.86 7.42 14.15
N ALA A 231 18.73 8.23 13.55
CA ALA A 231 18.33 9.21 12.54
C ALA A 231 17.74 8.52 11.30
N ILE A 232 18.38 7.46 10.81
CA ILE A 232 17.85 6.64 9.69
C ILE A 232 16.45 6.12 10.01
N ALA A 233 16.28 5.46 11.15
CA ALA A 233 15.02 4.85 11.55
C ALA A 233 13.91 5.91 11.70
N MET A 234 14.21 7.07 12.33
CA MET A 234 13.24 8.15 12.49
C MET A 234 12.86 8.80 11.17
N LEU A 235 13.80 9.05 10.26
CA LEU A 235 13.54 9.64 8.94
C LEU A 235 12.66 8.71 8.08
N LEU A 236 12.95 7.42 8.06
CA LEU A 236 12.12 6.43 7.39
C LEU A 236 10.72 6.35 8.01
N PHE A 237 10.62 6.47 9.34
CA PHE A 237 9.33 6.47 10.03
C PHE A 237 8.47 7.69 9.68
N VAL A 238 9.07 8.86 9.38
CA VAL A 238 8.32 10.01 8.83
C VAL A 238 7.62 9.62 7.52
N GLY A 239 8.28 8.86 6.64
CA GLY A 239 7.65 8.28 5.45
C GLY A 239 6.45 7.39 5.80
N CYS A 240 6.61 6.52 6.82
CA CYS A 240 5.52 5.68 7.32
C CYS A 240 4.34 6.51 7.83
N MET A 241 4.60 7.60 8.59
CA MET A 241 3.53 8.48 9.09
C MET A 241 2.68 9.06 7.96
N GLY A 242 3.27 9.37 6.81
CA GLY A 242 2.54 9.83 5.62
C GLY A 242 1.60 8.75 5.07
N LYS A 243 2.16 7.65 4.56
CA LYS A 243 1.38 6.59 3.89
C LYS A 243 0.42 5.87 4.82
N SER A 244 0.85 5.60 6.04
CA SER A 244 0.04 4.87 7.03
C SER A 244 -0.76 5.79 7.96
N ALA A 245 -0.90 7.05 7.61
CA ALA A 245 -1.77 8.02 8.27
C ALA A 245 -1.60 8.06 9.80
N GLN A 246 -0.35 8.11 10.28
CA GLN A 246 -0.06 8.30 11.69
C GLN A 246 0.01 9.80 12.04
N ILE A 247 -0.25 10.15 13.29
CA ILE A 247 -0.10 11.53 13.77
C ILE A 247 1.33 12.02 13.47
N PRO A 248 1.50 13.23 12.92
CA PRO A 248 0.49 14.23 12.56
C PRO A 248 -0.05 14.13 11.12
N LEU A 249 0.41 13.21 10.28
CA LEU A 249 0.13 13.15 8.85
C LEU A 249 -1.14 12.32 8.49
N TYR A 250 -2.06 12.08 9.43
CA TYR A 250 -3.28 11.31 9.22
C TYR A 250 -4.41 12.05 8.48
N VAL A 251 -4.32 13.37 8.38
CA VAL A 251 -5.42 14.28 8.00
C VAL A 251 -5.98 14.10 6.58
N TRP A 252 -5.28 13.37 5.72
CA TRP A 252 -5.72 13.07 4.36
C TRP A 252 -6.67 11.88 4.28
N LEU A 253 -6.55 10.92 5.22
CA LEU A 253 -7.21 9.64 5.13
C LEU A 253 -8.74 9.74 5.21
N PRO A 254 -9.34 10.52 6.13
CA PRO A 254 -10.79 10.71 6.17
C PRO A 254 -11.35 11.40 4.92
N ASP A 255 -10.60 12.32 4.32
CA ASP A 255 -11.02 13.02 3.11
C ASP A 255 -10.88 12.12 1.86
N ALA A 256 -10.04 11.08 1.93
CA ALA A 256 -9.93 10.07 0.88
C ALA A 256 -11.25 9.31 0.63
N MET A 257 -12.23 9.44 1.53
CA MET A 257 -13.58 8.89 1.36
C MET A 257 -14.36 9.54 0.20
N ALA A 258 -13.87 10.63 -0.38
CA ALA A 258 -14.43 11.29 -1.56
C ALA A 258 -14.43 10.41 -2.82
N GLY A 259 -13.52 9.44 -2.90
CA GLY A 259 -13.44 8.48 -4.01
C GLY A 259 -14.52 7.38 -3.97
N PRO A 260 -14.65 6.58 -5.05
CA PRO A 260 -15.55 5.41 -5.08
C PRO A 260 -15.25 4.43 -3.94
N THR A 261 -16.29 3.79 -3.37
CA THR A 261 -16.13 2.91 -2.20
C THR A 261 -15.16 1.71 -2.44
N PRO A 262 -15.11 1.07 -3.62
CA PRO A 262 -14.10 0.04 -3.86
C PRO A 262 -12.65 0.56 -3.78
N VAL A 263 -12.42 1.84 -4.11
CA VAL A 263 -11.11 2.49 -3.93
C VAL A 263 -10.78 2.59 -2.44
N SER A 264 -11.77 3.01 -1.64
CA SER A 264 -11.61 3.05 -0.18
C SER A 264 -11.27 1.67 0.37
N ALA A 265 -11.96 0.62 -0.09
CA ALA A 265 -11.63 -0.76 0.28
C ALA A 265 -10.18 -1.12 -0.09
N LEU A 266 -9.73 -0.83 -1.30
CA LEU A 266 -8.39 -1.18 -1.77
C LEU A 266 -7.30 -0.43 -0.99
N ILE A 267 -7.40 0.90 -0.89
CA ILE A 267 -6.42 1.75 -0.21
C ILE A 267 -6.30 1.39 1.28
N HIS A 268 -7.44 1.18 1.96
CA HIS A 268 -7.49 1.10 3.42
C HIS A 268 -7.40 -0.31 3.98
N ALA A 269 -7.64 -1.35 3.17
CA ALA A 269 -7.59 -2.73 3.66
C ALA A 269 -6.18 -3.34 3.56
N ALA A 270 -5.66 -3.48 2.33
CA ALA A 270 -4.56 -4.39 2.07
C ALA A 270 -3.33 -3.73 1.41
N THR A 271 -3.38 -2.42 1.11
CA THR A 271 -2.40 -1.83 0.21
C THR A 271 -1.72 -0.58 0.78
N MET A 272 -1.98 0.60 0.24
CA MET A 272 -1.19 1.81 0.51
C MET A 272 -0.94 2.08 2.00
N VAL A 273 -1.97 1.99 2.84
CA VAL A 273 -1.83 2.33 4.26
C VAL A 273 -1.03 1.29 5.06
N THR A 274 -0.83 0.08 4.53
CA THR A 274 -0.04 -0.96 5.16
C THR A 274 1.44 -0.91 4.78
N SER A 275 1.80 -0.07 3.79
CA SER A 275 3.19 0.05 3.30
C SER A 275 4.17 0.49 4.38
N GLY A 276 3.75 1.34 5.34
CA GLY A 276 4.61 1.74 6.45
C GLY A 276 4.93 0.59 7.39
N ILE A 277 3.96 -0.25 7.72
CA ILE A 277 4.17 -1.45 8.55
C ILE A 277 5.08 -2.43 7.80
N TYR A 278 4.87 -2.61 6.50
CA TYR A 278 5.76 -3.41 5.66
C TYR A 278 7.20 -2.90 5.74
N MET A 279 7.43 -1.61 5.55
CA MET A 279 8.77 -1.01 5.55
C MET A 279 9.46 -1.14 6.91
N VAL A 280 8.76 -0.86 8.03
CA VAL A 280 9.30 -1.03 9.39
C VAL A 280 9.65 -2.50 9.65
N SER A 281 8.79 -3.42 9.22
CA SER A 281 9.04 -4.86 9.37
C SER A 281 10.18 -5.34 8.46
N ARG A 282 10.29 -4.80 7.23
CA ARG A 282 11.38 -5.11 6.29
C ARG A 282 12.74 -4.66 6.82
N LEU A 283 12.79 -3.54 7.49
CA LEU A 283 13.99 -2.96 8.08
C LEU A 283 14.08 -3.17 9.60
N ASN A 284 13.47 -4.25 10.11
CA ASN A 284 13.47 -4.55 11.55
C ASN A 284 14.86 -4.54 12.16
N PHE A 285 15.89 -4.96 11.42
CA PHE A 285 17.28 -4.97 11.87
C PHE A 285 17.83 -3.55 12.12
N VAL A 286 17.34 -2.51 11.42
CA VAL A 286 17.69 -1.11 11.70
C VAL A 286 16.95 -0.63 12.94
N TYR A 287 15.62 -0.85 12.99
CA TYR A 287 14.80 -0.39 14.11
C TYR A 287 15.20 -1.03 15.44
N SER A 288 15.48 -2.34 15.45
CA SER A 288 15.85 -3.08 16.67
C SER A 288 17.15 -2.57 17.32
N LEU A 289 18.02 -1.91 16.56
CA LEU A 289 19.25 -1.30 17.09
C LEU A 289 19.05 0.15 17.57
N SER A 290 17.85 0.70 17.48
CA SER A 290 17.52 2.04 17.97
C SER A 290 16.35 2.02 18.94
N PRO A 291 16.59 1.88 20.26
CA PRO A 291 15.54 1.92 21.26
C PRO A 291 14.70 3.20 21.22
N ASP A 292 15.31 4.34 20.91
CA ASP A 292 14.60 5.62 20.81
C ASP A 292 13.65 5.66 19.61
N ALA A 293 14.05 5.13 18.44
CA ALA A 293 13.16 5.03 17.29
C ALA A 293 12.03 4.04 17.56
N MET A 294 12.31 2.89 18.17
CA MET A 294 11.31 1.91 18.58
C MET A 294 10.28 2.52 19.55
N LYS A 295 10.76 3.26 20.56
CA LYS A 295 9.89 4.00 21.50
C LYS A 295 9.03 5.03 20.77
N LEU A 296 9.60 5.79 19.81
CA LEU A 296 8.85 6.75 19.02
C LEU A 296 7.74 6.07 18.21
N VAL A 297 8.05 4.96 17.52
CA VAL A 297 7.10 4.16 16.76
C VAL A 297 5.95 3.67 17.65
N ALA A 298 6.28 3.12 18.85
CA ALA A 298 5.29 2.64 19.79
C ALA A 298 4.38 3.77 20.31
N VAL A 299 4.96 4.90 20.73
CA VAL A 299 4.21 6.04 21.27
C VAL A 299 3.30 6.66 20.22
N VAL A 300 3.84 6.93 19.02
CA VAL A 300 3.04 7.49 17.91
C VAL A 300 1.93 6.52 17.53
N GLY A 301 2.21 5.22 17.46
CA GLY A 301 1.21 4.20 17.18
C GLY A 301 0.09 4.18 18.23
N ALA A 302 0.43 4.15 19.52
CA ALA A 302 -0.55 4.16 20.61
C ALA A 302 -1.39 5.44 20.62
N CYS A 303 -0.78 6.61 20.49
CA CYS A 303 -1.47 7.89 20.44
C CYS A 303 -2.40 7.97 19.23
N THR A 304 -1.96 7.50 18.05
CA THR A 304 -2.79 7.46 16.85
C THR A 304 -3.98 6.53 17.04
N ALA A 305 -3.76 5.34 17.61
CA ALA A 305 -4.82 4.37 17.85
C ALA A 305 -5.93 4.94 18.73
N PHE A 306 -5.56 5.54 19.85
CA PHE A 306 -6.51 6.13 20.79
C PHE A 306 -7.22 7.36 20.19
N PHE A 307 -6.45 8.30 19.65
CA PHE A 307 -6.99 9.55 19.10
C PHE A 307 -7.98 9.29 17.95
N ALA A 308 -7.61 8.43 17.00
CA ALA A 308 -8.51 8.11 15.89
C ALA A 308 -9.78 7.38 16.34
N ALA A 309 -9.70 6.51 17.36
CA ALA A 309 -10.86 5.84 17.91
C ALA A 309 -11.86 6.83 18.54
N THR A 310 -11.39 7.83 19.28
CA THR A 310 -12.25 8.86 19.87
C THR A 310 -12.99 9.68 18.80
N ILE A 311 -12.32 9.97 17.67
CA ILE A 311 -12.95 10.66 16.54
C ILE A 311 -13.98 9.76 15.86
N ALA A 312 -13.68 8.47 15.66
CA ALA A 312 -14.58 7.52 15.00
C ALA A 312 -15.95 7.42 15.70
N VAL A 313 -15.98 7.50 17.03
CA VAL A 313 -17.23 7.41 17.83
C VAL A 313 -18.22 8.54 17.54
N VAL A 314 -17.73 9.72 17.14
CA VAL A 314 -18.59 10.90 16.92
C VAL A 314 -18.88 11.18 15.44
N GLN A 315 -18.33 10.37 14.52
CA GLN A 315 -18.63 10.51 13.09
C GLN A 315 -20.03 9.98 12.76
N THR A 316 -20.69 10.64 11.82
CA THR A 316 -22.00 10.21 11.29
C THR A 316 -21.91 9.61 9.89
N ASP A 317 -20.84 9.90 9.13
CA ASP A 317 -20.59 9.35 7.80
C ASP A 317 -20.02 7.93 7.91
N ILE A 318 -20.73 6.94 7.34
CA ILE A 318 -20.36 5.51 7.41
C ILE A 318 -18.93 5.25 6.88
N LYS A 319 -18.52 5.93 5.82
CA LYS A 319 -17.16 5.78 5.25
C LYS A 319 -16.11 6.44 6.14
N LYS A 320 -16.39 7.61 6.73
CA LYS A 320 -15.47 8.30 7.65
C LYS A 320 -15.28 7.53 8.95
N ILE A 321 -16.34 6.90 9.48
CA ILE A 321 -16.23 5.98 10.63
C ILE A 321 -15.20 4.88 10.33
N LEU A 322 -15.33 4.23 9.17
CA LEU A 322 -14.42 3.17 8.74
C LEU A 322 -12.99 3.68 8.48
N ALA A 323 -12.84 4.92 7.98
CA ALA A 323 -11.55 5.55 7.77
C ALA A 323 -10.82 5.79 9.11
N TYR A 324 -11.46 6.41 10.09
CA TYR A 324 -10.85 6.62 11.42
C TYR A 324 -10.60 5.30 12.15
N SER A 325 -11.49 4.31 11.98
CA SER A 325 -11.24 2.97 12.46
C SER A 325 -9.98 2.35 11.81
N THR A 326 -9.71 2.62 10.52
CA THR A 326 -8.47 2.18 9.85
C THR A 326 -7.25 2.88 10.44
N VAL A 327 -7.28 4.20 10.63
CA VAL A 327 -6.18 4.95 11.30
C VAL A 327 -5.87 4.36 12.67
N SER A 328 -6.91 4.06 13.46
CA SER A 328 -6.76 3.44 14.78
C SER A 328 -6.09 2.05 14.70
N GLN A 329 -6.53 1.20 13.77
CA GLN A 329 -5.95 -0.15 13.60
C GLN A 329 -4.49 -0.10 13.14
N LEU A 330 -4.15 0.82 12.24
CA LEU A 330 -2.75 1.06 11.85
C LEU A 330 -1.90 1.50 13.05
N GLY A 331 -2.45 2.32 13.94
CA GLY A 331 -1.80 2.68 15.20
C GLY A 331 -1.44 1.46 16.05
N TYR A 332 -2.36 0.48 16.20
CA TYR A 332 -2.07 -0.79 16.89
C TYR A 332 -0.98 -1.61 16.20
N MET A 333 -0.95 -1.63 14.86
CA MET A 333 0.11 -2.34 14.13
C MET A 333 1.48 -1.71 14.39
N PHE A 334 1.58 -0.37 14.38
CA PHE A 334 2.82 0.33 14.74
C PHE A 334 3.20 0.16 16.21
N LEU A 335 2.24 0.15 17.12
CA LEU A 335 2.51 -0.18 18.52
C LEU A 335 3.15 -1.57 18.63
N GLY A 336 2.60 -2.58 17.93
CA GLY A 336 3.18 -3.91 17.88
C GLY A 336 4.60 -3.93 17.32
N CYS A 337 4.86 -3.24 16.22
CA CYS A 337 6.21 -3.11 15.67
C CYS A 337 7.15 -2.36 16.63
N GLY A 338 6.69 -1.28 17.26
CA GLY A 338 7.47 -0.43 18.14
C GLY A 338 7.87 -1.10 19.47
N VAL A 339 7.15 -2.13 19.91
CA VAL A 339 7.55 -2.96 21.05
C VAL A 339 8.34 -4.22 20.64
N GLY A 340 8.74 -4.32 19.37
CA GLY A 340 9.53 -5.45 18.85
C GLY A 340 8.69 -6.65 18.40
N ALA A 341 7.36 -6.61 18.50
CA ALA A 341 6.47 -7.69 18.08
C ALA A 341 6.09 -7.56 16.58
N TYR A 342 7.09 -7.53 15.69
CA TYR A 342 6.90 -7.35 14.24
C TYR A 342 5.95 -8.39 13.64
N SER A 343 6.06 -9.64 14.05
CA SER A 343 5.16 -10.71 13.56
C SER A 343 3.71 -10.46 13.96
N ALA A 344 3.45 -9.92 15.16
CA ALA A 344 2.10 -9.54 15.57
C ALA A 344 1.57 -8.36 14.76
N GLY A 345 2.41 -7.35 14.47
CA GLY A 345 2.07 -6.24 13.59
C GLY A 345 1.69 -6.72 12.18
N VAL A 346 2.50 -7.59 11.58
CA VAL A 346 2.24 -8.17 10.24
C VAL A 346 1.00 -9.07 10.27
N PHE A 347 0.83 -9.91 11.27
CA PHE A 347 -0.39 -10.73 11.41
C PHE A 347 -1.65 -9.87 11.50
N HIS A 348 -1.58 -8.76 12.23
CA HIS A 348 -2.68 -7.81 12.29
C HIS A 348 -2.97 -7.17 10.92
N VAL A 349 -1.95 -6.86 10.09
CA VAL A 349 -2.17 -6.41 8.71
C VAL A 349 -2.99 -7.42 7.92
N ILE A 350 -2.64 -8.72 8.01
CA ILE A 350 -3.33 -9.78 7.26
C ILE A 350 -4.81 -9.84 7.68
N THR A 351 -5.08 -9.96 8.97
CA THR A 351 -6.47 -10.04 9.48
C THR A 351 -7.26 -8.76 9.16
N HIS A 352 -6.65 -7.60 9.33
CA HIS A 352 -7.22 -6.29 9.01
C HIS A 352 -7.63 -6.19 7.54
N ALA A 353 -6.80 -6.69 6.64
CA ALA A 353 -7.07 -6.64 5.21
C ALA A 353 -8.41 -7.33 4.85
N PHE A 354 -8.70 -8.49 5.46
CA PHE A 354 -9.94 -9.21 5.23
C PHE A 354 -11.16 -8.47 5.79
N PHE A 355 -11.15 -8.12 7.08
CA PHE A 355 -12.34 -7.52 7.67
C PHE A 355 -12.57 -6.08 7.18
N LYS A 356 -11.52 -5.30 6.87
CA LYS A 356 -11.70 -3.94 6.34
C LYS A 356 -12.22 -3.93 4.91
N ALA A 357 -11.70 -4.81 4.05
CA ALA A 357 -12.26 -4.95 2.71
C ALA A 357 -13.75 -5.28 2.79
N LEU A 358 -14.13 -6.28 3.61
CA LEU A 358 -15.54 -6.64 3.82
C LEU A 358 -16.38 -5.46 4.32
N MET A 359 -15.90 -4.74 5.33
CA MET A 359 -16.63 -3.60 5.91
C MET A 359 -16.84 -2.45 4.93
N PHE A 360 -15.80 -2.09 4.13
CA PHE A 360 -15.94 -1.06 3.11
C PHE A 360 -16.85 -1.48 1.95
N LEU A 361 -16.71 -2.71 1.45
CA LEU A 361 -17.58 -3.21 0.39
C LEU A 361 -19.04 -3.35 0.88
N GLY A 362 -19.23 -3.80 2.13
CA GLY A 362 -20.54 -3.83 2.78
C GLY A 362 -21.13 -2.43 2.93
N ALA A 363 -20.35 -1.44 3.38
CA ALA A 363 -20.78 -0.04 3.43
C ALA A 363 -21.18 0.48 2.05
N GLY A 364 -20.43 0.13 0.99
CA GLY A 364 -20.78 0.47 -0.39
C GLY A 364 -22.13 -0.11 -0.81
N SER A 365 -22.42 -1.36 -0.43
CA SER A 365 -23.71 -2.00 -0.70
C SER A 365 -24.86 -1.32 0.06
N VAL A 366 -24.63 -0.93 1.32
CA VAL A 366 -25.62 -0.18 2.13
C VAL A 366 -25.90 1.18 1.49
N ILE A 367 -24.85 1.95 1.15
CA ILE A 367 -25.00 3.27 0.51
C ILE A 367 -25.79 3.15 -0.80
N HIS A 368 -25.53 2.14 -1.63
CA HIS A 368 -26.30 1.87 -2.86
C HIS A 368 -27.77 1.56 -2.56
N GLY A 369 -28.03 0.70 -1.56
CA GLY A 369 -29.39 0.37 -1.13
C GLY A 369 -30.17 1.53 -0.51
N MET A 370 -29.44 2.52 0.03
CA MET A 370 -30.00 3.74 0.63
C MET A 370 -29.97 4.97 -0.29
N HIS A 371 -29.92 4.76 -1.63
CA HIS A 371 -29.93 5.83 -2.63
C HIS A 371 -28.84 6.88 -2.42
N GLU A 372 -27.60 6.43 -2.22
CA GLU A 372 -26.38 7.23 -2.01
C GLU A 372 -26.32 8.00 -0.67
N GLU A 373 -27.21 7.72 0.30
CA GLU A 373 -27.11 8.30 1.63
C GLU A 373 -25.90 7.71 2.39
N GLN A 374 -25.10 8.57 3.01
CA GLN A 374 -23.92 8.19 3.78
C GLN A 374 -24.05 8.50 5.28
N ASP A 375 -25.01 9.33 5.67
CA ASP A 375 -25.25 9.68 7.08
C ASP A 375 -26.02 8.57 7.78
N ILE A 376 -25.36 7.87 8.72
CA ILE A 376 -25.97 6.76 9.48
C ILE A 376 -27.21 7.16 10.28
N LEU A 377 -27.35 8.46 10.64
CA LEU A 377 -28.52 8.96 11.36
C LEU A 377 -29.79 9.01 10.49
N LYS A 378 -29.61 8.95 9.15
CA LYS A 378 -30.70 8.92 8.18
C LYS A 378 -30.98 7.52 7.63
N MET A 379 -30.17 6.53 8.02
CA MET A 379 -30.33 5.14 7.60
C MET A 379 -31.26 4.40 8.55
N GLY A 380 -32.09 3.50 8.01
CA GLY A 380 -32.98 2.65 8.80
C GLY A 380 -33.65 1.57 7.96
N GLY A 381 -34.35 0.63 8.61
CA GLY A 381 -35.08 -0.44 7.91
C GLY A 381 -34.21 -1.46 7.17
N LEU A 382 -32.93 -1.54 7.49
CA LEU A 382 -31.96 -2.48 6.89
C LEU A 382 -32.16 -3.89 7.48
N LYS A 383 -33.10 -4.66 6.92
CA LYS A 383 -33.37 -6.06 7.29
C LYS A 383 -33.07 -6.97 6.11
#